data_8af76aebe36fdcf71ac915dd456ca865
#
_entry.id   8af76aebe36fdcf71ac915dd456ca865
#
_cell.length_a   1.000
_cell.length_b   1.000
_cell.length_c   1.000
_cell.angle_alpha   90.00
_cell.angle_beta   90.00
_cell.angle_gamma   90.00
#
_symmetry.space_group_name_H-M   'P 1'
#
loop_
_entity.id
_entity.type
_entity.pdbx_description
1 polymer ?
#
loop_
_entity_poly.entity_id
_entity_poly.type
_entity_poly.pdbx_seq_one_letter_code
_entity_poly.pdbx_strand_id
1 'polypeptide(L)'
;MNYRPKNNKPKLSNKDASMRENVIGFFVVFVGVIFITRLFYLQVIKHDDYDKIAKSQHERKYIIPAKRGTIFFSDNNNKTVPAVLNSSVFSLYADPKEVKDPEAVANKITNLIGGNKADYKSELEREDTRYTVLAPRLSLEQANKIKDQDDLKGLGLTEVPQRSYPEGSVGSQLLGFVNSEGEGQYGVEGYFNDQLSGKDGVRRTVASASGVPLTIINDDKDSLTSAEDGASVYLTIDRTVQLELENVLKKTVEDASADSASAIIMNPNNGQVVAIGNYPTYNPSEYYKAEDASIFLNKAVSDGTEVGSVIKTLTMAAGMDLGVINKDSTYNNTNYVQIEDRTISNATKTHLGSTTMTEVLQNSLNTGVVYVESQMGGGSINAQARNNLYTYFHDKYGFGELTGIEQAGEAQGILYKPDDQEGNNVRYSNMAFGHGFTSSLVQGATAFSAVINGGTVYKPQMVSKIKFNNGKEQVNQPEIVRPNIVKPNVGADLQAMLIEAAGKIGTVPAREGYIFGGKTGTSQVVGEDGVYTKEGGRGTFLGFLGGDKPEYVMMIKVENPKIDGFAGGQTASPVFKQMSNWLIDYYKIPPKK
;
A
#
# COMPACT_ATOMS: atom_id res chain seq x y z
N MET A 1 -31.47 -119.83 -36.60
CA MET A 1 -30.55 -119.09 -37.41
C MET A 1 -30.41 -117.71 -36.86
N ASN A 2 -29.35 -117.49 -36.16
CA ASN A 2 -29.11 -116.19 -35.51
C ASN A 2 -28.03 -115.41 -36.24
N TYR A 3 -28.43 -114.26 -36.81
CA TYR A 3 -27.49 -113.33 -37.44
C TYR A 3 -27.19 -112.18 -36.45
N ARG A 4 -25.90 -112.05 -36.04
CA ARG A 4 -25.39 -110.88 -35.32
C ARG A 4 -24.65 -109.97 -36.32
N PRO A 5 -24.93 -108.69 -36.34
CA PRO A 5 -24.08 -107.75 -37.17
C PRO A 5 -22.86 -107.39 -36.35
N LYS A 6 -21.69 -107.36 -36.99
CA LYS A 6 -20.39 -106.84 -36.50
C LYS A 6 -20.39 -105.35 -36.54
N ASN A 7 -20.21 -104.71 -35.41
CA ASN A 7 -20.03 -103.28 -35.25
C ASN A 7 -18.54 -102.94 -35.50
N ASN A 8 -18.16 -102.42 -36.64
CA ASN A 8 -16.81 -101.89 -36.87
C ASN A 8 -16.78 -100.43 -36.48
N LYS A 9 -16.23 -100.11 -35.34
CA LYS A 9 -15.82 -98.74 -35.00
C LYS A 9 -14.44 -98.51 -35.65
N PRO A 10 -14.17 -97.41 -36.35
CA PRO A 10 -12.86 -97.08 -36.83
C PRO A 10 -11.92 -96.78 -35.70
N LYS A 11 -10.78 -97.48 -35.60
CA LYS A 11 -9.67 -97.14 -34.67
C LYS A 11 -9.02 -95.87 -35.26
N LEU A 12 -9.19 -94.76 -34.51
CA LEU A 12 -8.39 -93.56 -34.74
C LEU A 12 -6.92 -93.92 -34.53
N SER A 13 -6.06 -93.57 -35.49
CA SER A 13 -4.62 -93.84 -35.48
C SER A 13 -3.99 -93.07 -34.30
N ASN A 14 -3.17 -93.78 -33.48
CA ASN A 14 -2.41 -93.18 -32.39
C ASN A 14 -1.53 -91.96 -32.78
N LYS A 15 -1.22 -91.84 -34.07
CA LYS A 15 -0.47 -90.69 -34.63
C LYS A 15 -1.30 -89.39 -34.60
N ASP A 16 -2.62 -89.43 -34.91
CA ASP A 16 -3.47 -88.25 -34.97
C ASP A 16 -3.80 -87.71 -33.51
N ALA A 17 -3.87 -88.63 -32.53
CA ALA A 17 -4.05 -88.21 -31.12
C ALA A 17 -2.81 -87.54 -30.60
N SER A 18 -1.59 -88.09 -30.83
CA SER A 18 -0.36 -87.48 -30.39
C SER A 18 -0.04 -86.14 -31.08
N MET A 19 -0.44 -85.99 -32.32
CA MET A 19 -0.31 -84.74 -33.07
C MET A 19 -1.19 -83.64 -32.49
N ARG A 20 -2.41 -83.93 -32.05
CA ARG A 20 -3.33 -82.99 -31.39
C ARG A 20 -2.84 -82.58 -29.99
N GLU A 21 -2.34 -83.54 -29.23
CA GLU A 21 -1.74 -83.29 -27.91
C GLU A 21 -0.52 -82.40 -28.01
N ASN A 22 0.36 -82.63 -28.99
CA ASN A 22 1.55 -81.80 -29.23
C ASN A 22 1.15 -80.38 -29.70
N VAL A 23 0.14 -80.22 -30.55
CA VAL A 23 -0.39 -78.88 -30.97
C VAL A 23 -0.97 -78.12 -29.80
N ILE A 24 -1.72 -78.80 -28.91
CA ILE A 24 -2.24 -78.18 -27.71
C ILE A 24 -1.10 -77.81 -26.76
N GLY A 25 -0.12 -78.72 -26.56
CA GLY A 25 1.09 -78.48 -25.75
C GLY A 25 1.88 -77.26 -26.28
N PHE A 26 2.10 -77.21 -27.61
CA PHE A 26 2.76 -76.05 -28.25
C PHE A 26 1.99 -74.74 -28.02
N PHE A 27 0.67 -74.77 -28.17
CA PHE A 27 -0.17 -73.58 -27.95
C PHE A 27 -0.08 -73.09 -26.49
N VAL A 28 -0.15 -74.00 -25.50
CA VAL A 28 -0.01 -73.67 -24.09
C VAL A 28 1.36 -73.03 -23.81
N VAL A 29 2.45 -73.64 -24.32
CA VAL A 29 3.79 -73.07 -24.17
C VAL A 29 3.92 -71.71 -24.87
N PHE A 30 3.37 -71.56 -26.07
CA PHE A 30 3.37 -70.28 -26.81
C PHE A 30 2.62 -69.16 -26.03
N VAL A 31 1.44 -69.45 -25.49
CA VAL A 31 0.68 -68.52 -24.64
C VAL A 31 1.49 -68.24 -23.37
N GLY A 32 2.14 -69.22 -22.76
CA GLY A 32 3.01 -69.03 -21.59
C GLY A 32 4.18 -68.07 -21.89
N VAL A 33 4.81 -68.24 -23.07
CA VAL A 33 5.90 -67.31 -23.51
C VAL A 33 5.38 -65.87 -23.70
N ILE A 34 4.20 -65.71 -24.26
CA ILE A 34 3.57 -64.39 -24.40
C ILE A 34 3.34 -63.75 -23.03
N PHE A 35 2.80 -64.51 -22.07
CA PHE A 35 2.61 -64.00 -20.71
C PHE A 35 3.90 -63.64 -20.02
N ILE A 36 4.93 -64.48 -20.11
CA ILE A 36 6.25 -64.20 -19.52
C ILE A 36 6.87 -62.98 -20.16
N THR A 37 6.82 -62.84 -21.47
CA THR A 37 7.34 -61.68 -22.19
C THR A 37 6.58 -60.39 -21.78
N ARG A 38 5.25 -60.53 -21.65
CA ARG A 38 4.44 -59.39 -21.19
C ARG A 38 4.71 -59.00 -19.76
N LEU A 39 4.88 -59.97 -18.86
CA LEU A 39 5.25 -59.74 -17.46
C LEU A 39 6.67 -59.11 -17.36
N PHE A 40 7.62 -59.62 -18.15
CA PHE A 40 8.95 -59.02 -18.23
C PHE A 40 8.90 -57.57 -18.71
N TYR A 41 8.15 -57.30 -19.75
CA TYR A 41 7.92 -55.94 -20.25
C TYR A 41 7.34 -55.01 -19.18
N LEU A 42 6.31 -55.48 -18.47
CA LEU A 42 5.67 -54.66 -17.41
C LEU A 42 6.52 -54.50 -16.15
N GLN A 43 7.21 -55.58 -15.72
CA GLN A 43 7.95 -55.59 -14.45
C GLN A 43 9.38 -55.09 -14.58
N VAL A 44 9.98 -55.14 -15.77
CA VAL A 44 11.37 -54.70 -15.96
C VAL A 44 11.44 -53.45 -16.80
N ILE A 45 10.86 -53.48 -18.02
CA ILE A 45 10.97 -52.33 -18.96
C ILE A 45 10.11 -51.16 -18.53
N LYS A 46 8.90 -51.43 -18.04
CA LYS A 46 7.94 -50.39 -17.63
C LYS A 46 7.87 -50.21 -16.10
N HIS A 47 8.75 -50.84 -15.37
CA HIS A 47 8.81 -50.77 -13.90
C HIS A 47 8.83 -49.33 -13.38
N ASP A 48 9.78 -48.53 -13.87
CA ASP A 48 9.98 -47.15 -13.42
C ASP A 48 8.78 -46.25 -13.76
N ASP A 49 8.12 -46.49 -14.89
CA ASP A 49 6.95 -45.71 -15.27
C ASP A 49 5.76 -46.03 -14.35
N TYR A 50 5.53 -47.32 -14.05
CA TYR A 50 4.45 -47.74 -13.16
C TYR A 50 4.74 -47.41 -11.68
N ASP A 51 5.99 -47.48 -11.26
CA ASP A 51 6.42 -47.09 -9.91
C ASP A 51 6.22 -45.57 -9.69
N LYS A 52 6.53 -44.74 -10.70
CA LYS A 52 6.25 -43.28 -10.67
C LYS A 52 4.75 -43.01 -10.58
N ILE A 53 3.92 -43.71 -11.35
CA ILE A 53 2.46 -43.56 -11.33
C ILE A 53 1.92 -43.99 -9.97
N ALA A 54 2.34 -45.13 -9.42
CA ALA A 54 1.93 -45.62 -8.13
C ALA A 54 2.35 -44.65 -7.00
N LYS A 55 3.59 -44.15 -7.05
CA LYS A 55 4.06 -43.13 -6.09
C LYS A 55 3.22 -41.88 -6.15
N SER A 56 2.93 -41.36 -7.38
CA SER A 56 2.12 -40.15 -7.52
C SER A 56 0.67 -40.33 -7.02
N GLN A 57 0.11 -41.54 -7.06
CA GLN A 57 -1.23 -41.83 -6.52
C GLN A 57 -1.25 -41.97 -4.99
N HIS A 58 -0.13 -42.34 -4.40
CA HIS A 58 -0.01 -42.53 -2.94
C HIS A 58 0.64 -41.35 -2.24
N GLU A 59 1.39 -40.49 -2.94
CA GLU A 59 1.98 -39.30 -2.35
C GLU A 59 0.89 -38.23 -2.14
N ARG A 60 0.76 -37.76 -0.90
CA ARG A 60 0.00 -36.57 -0.53
C ARG A 60 0.97 -35.45 -0.21
N LYS A 61 0.70 -34.29 -0.84
CA LYS A 61 1.45 -33.06 -0.58
C LYS A 61 0.63 -32.21 0.39
N TYR A 62 1.16 -32.00 1.60
CA TYR A 62 0.60 -31.10 2.59
C TYR A 62 1.40 -29.80 2.57
N ILE A 63 0.71 -28.68 2.41
CA ILE A 63 1.31 -27.34 2.53
C ILE A 63 1.36 -27.01 4.01
N ILE A 64 2.52 -26.57 4.48
CA ILE A 64 2.74 -26.03 5.81
C ILE A 64 2.81 -24.50 5.62
N PRO A 65 1.75 -23.75 5.94
CA PRO A 65 1.73 -22.32 5.66
C PRO A 65 2.80 -21.60 6.49
N ALA A 66 3.52 -20.68 5.85
CA ALA A 66 4.41 -19.77 6.52
C ALA A 66 3.59 -18.75 7.34
N LYS A 67 4.13 -18.30 8.46
CA LYS A 67 3.54 -17.19 9.21
C LYS A 67 3.97 -15.88 8.56
N ARG A 68 3.02 -15.03 8.24
CA ARG A 68 3.29 -13.70 7.70
C ARG A 68 4.02 -12.85 8.74
N GLY A 69 5.01 -12.06 8.34
CA GLY A 69 5.79 -11.19 9.21
C GLY A 69 4.93 -10.15 9.93
N THR A 70 5.41 -9.63 11.04
CA THR A 70 4.74 -8.59 11.85
C THR A 70 5.17 -7.20 11.40
N ILE A 71 4.25 -6.24 11.41
CA ILE A 71 4.56 -4.83 11.17
C ILE A 71 4.51 -4.09 12.51
N PHE A 72 5.51 -3.26 12.78
CA PHE A 72 5.64 -2.50 14.02
C PHE A 72 5.67 -1.00 13.75
N PHE A 73 4.92 -0.24 14.54
CA PHE A 73 5.15 1.19 14.72
C PHE A 73 6.32 1.46 15.68
N SER A 74 6.85 2.66 15.64
CA SER A 74 7.75 3.21 16.68
C SER A 74 6.97 4.03 17.71
N ASP A 75 7.64 4.41 18.79
CA ASP A 75 7.21 5.45 19.72
C ASP A 75 8.35 6.46 19.97
N ASN A 76 8.09 7.53 20.72
CA ASN A 76 9.08 8.56 21.04
C ASN A 76 10.27 8.08 21.91
N ASN A 77 10.20 6.85 22.43
CA ASN A 77 11.28 6.21 23.19
C ASN A 77 11.99 5.13 22.36
N ASN A 78 11.77 5.09 21.05
CA ASN A 78 12.26 4.04 20.14
C ASN A 78 11.80 2.62 20.53
N LYS A 79 10.71 2.48 21.26
CA LYS A 79 10.06 1.20 21.50
C LYS A 79 9.20 0.84 20.31
N THR A 80 9.06 -0.45 20.08
CA THR A 80 8.25 -0.98 19.00
C THR A 80 6.87 -1.38 19.51
N VAL A 81 5.83 -0.96 18.79
CA VAL A 81 4.43 -1.29 19.08
C VAL A 81 3.89 -2.09 17.89
N PRO A 82 3.33 -3.30 18.10
CA PRO A 82 2.76 -4.06 17.01
C PRO A 82 1.61 -3.31 16.34
N ALA A 83 1.76 -3.03 15.05
CA ALA A 83 0.73 -2.41 14.21
C ALA A 83 -0.15 -3.47 13.55
N VAL A 84 0.47 -4.54 13.05
CA VAL A 84 -0.21 -5.65 12.37
C VAL A 84 0.38 -6.96 12.84
N LEU A 85 -0.48 -7.85 13.34
CA LEU A 85 -0.14 -9.16 13.87
C LEU A 85 -0.82 -10.28 13.09
N ASN A 86 -0.34 -11.51 13.28
CA ASN A 86 -1.09 -12.69 12.89
C ASN A 86 -2.05 -13.09 14.01
N SER A 87 -3.23 -13.45 13.62
CA SER A 87 -4.28 -14.02 14.45
C SER A 87 -4.83 -15.24 13.73
N SER A 88 -5.60 -16.05 14.44
CA SER A 88 -6.34 -17.16 13.85
C SER A 88 -7.82 -16.94 14.07
N VAL A 89 -8.57 -17.19 13.02
CA VAL A 89 -10.02 -17.36 13.08
C VAL A 89 -10.37 -18.78 12.67
N PHE A 90 -11.58 -19.19 12.92
CA PHE A 90 -12.04 -20.53 12.58
C PHE A 90 -13.12 -20.45 11.50
N SER A 91 -12.98 -21.28 10.49
CA SER A 91 -14.02 -21.49 9.48
C SER A 91 -14.86 -22.71 9.90
N LEU A 92 -16.16 -22.50 10.09
CA LEU A 92 -17.11 -23.57 10.31
C LEU A 92 -17.56 -24.10 8.96
N TYR A 93 -17.34 -25.38 8.72
CA TYR A 93 -17.82 -26.08 7.52
C TYR A 93 -18.68 -27.28 7.89
N ALA A 94 -19.45 -27.75 6.93
CA ALA A 94 -20.26 -28.97 7.07
C ALA A 94 -20.03 -29.94 5.90
N ASP A 95 -20.15 -31.21 6.14
CA ASP A 95 -20.52 -32.24 5.15
C ASP A 95 -22.04 -32.42 5.17
N PRO A 96 -22.80 -31.85 4.23
CA PRO A 96 -24.24 -31.89 4.23
C PRO A 96 -24.81 -33.34 4.27
N LYS A 97 -24.06 -34.29 3.68
CA LYS A 97 -24.48 -35.71 3.64
C LYS A 97 -24.40 -36.43 5.00
N GLU A 98 -23.64 -35.89 5.94
CA GLU A 98 -23.52 -36.41 7.32
C GLU A 98 -24.52 -35.73 8.28
N VAL A 99 -25.16 -34.62 7.88
CA VAL A 99 -26.13 -33.88 8.69
C VAL A 99 -27.51 -34.48 8.51
N LYS A 100 -28.04 -35.08 9.60
CA LYS A 100 -29.35 -35.77 9.56
C LYS A 100 -30.57 -34.85 9.66
N ASP A 101 -30.45 -33.75 10.41
CA ASP A 101 -31.51 -32.77 10.61
C ASP A 101 -30.97 -31.34 10.40
N PRO A 102 -30.98 -30.86 9.14
CA PRO A 102 -30.50 -29.52 8.80
C PRO A 102 -31.21 -28.40 9.56
N GLU A 103 -32.50 -28.53 9.85
CA GLU A 103 -33.30 -27.54 10.57
C GLU A 103 -32.86 -27.40 12.03
N ALA A 104 -32.69 -28.53 12.74
CA ALA A 104 -32.25 -28.52 14.13
C ALA A 104 -30.81 -28.03 14.26
N VAL A 105 -29.91 -28.45 13.35
CA VAL A 105 -28.52 -27.99 13.32
C VAL A 105 -28.42 -26.51 13.02
N ALA A 106 -29.16 -25.97 12.03
CA ALA A 106 -29.19 -24.55 11.72
C ALA A 106 -29.68 -23.70 12.90
N ASN A 107 -30.75 -24.17 13.61
CA ASN A 107 -31.22 -23.52 14.85
C ASN A 107 -30.11 -23.47 15.91
N LYS A 108 -29.42 -24.58 16.12
CA LYS A 108 -28.39 -24.68 17.14
C LYS A 108 -27.20 -23.78 16.82
N ILE A 109 -26.73 -23.76 15.56
CA ILE A 109 -25.66 -22.88 15.11
C ILE A 109 -26.05 -21.42 15.35
N THR A 110 -27.26 -21.02 14.93
CA THR A 110 -27.75 -19.64 15.11
C THR A 110 -27.75 -19.22 16.59
N ASN A 111 -28.12 -20.12 17.49
CA ASN A 111 -28.12 -19.84 18.94
C ASN A 111 -26.70 -19.71 19.52
N LEU A 112 -25.72 -20.46 18.99
CA LEU A 112 -24.35 -20.49 19.50
C LEU A 112 -23.48 -19.34 19.00
N ILE A 113 -23.61 -19.01 17.72
CA ILE A 113 -22.70 -18.06 17.04
C ILE A 113 -23.41 -16.89 16.36
N GLY A 114 -24.76 -16.86 16.37
CA GLY A 114 -25.55 -15.87 15.61
C GLY A 114 -25.66 -16.23 14.13
N GLY A 115 -26.02 -15.26 13.31
CA GLY A 115 -26.18 -15.42 11.85
C GLY A 115 -27.62 -15.71 11.45
N ASN A 116 -27.82 -15.99 10.16
CA ASN A 116 -29.15 -16.24 9.58
C ASN A 116 -29.41 -17.75 9.51
N LYS A 117 -30.44 -18.20 10.24
CA LYS A 117 -30.85 -19.60 10.24
C LYS A 117 -31.20 -20.14 8.85
N ALA A 118 -31.87 -19.33 8.03
CA ALA A 118 -32.30 -19.75 6.70
C ALA A 118 -31.11 -20.02 5.78
N ASP A 119 -30.06 -19.21 5.88
CA ASP A 119 -28.83 -19.40 5.09
C ASP A 119 -28.11 -20.68 5.54
N TYR A 120 -27.95 -20.89 6.85
CA TYR A 120 -27.37 -22.13 7.37
C TYR A 120 -28.13 -23.36 6.93
N LYS A 121 -29.47 -23.34 7.01
CA LYS A 121 -30.31 -24.42 6.56
C LYS A 121 -30.13 -24.72 5.08
N SER A 122 -30.17 -23.69 4.23
CA SER A 122 -29.99 -23.83 2.78
C SER A 122 -28.66 -24.49 2.42
N GLU A 123 -27.58 -24.11 3.10
CA GLU A 123 -26.26 -24.71 2.88
C GLU A 123 -26.19 -26.17 3.41
N LEU A 124 -26.86 -26.49 4.51
CA LEU A 124 -26.90 -27.84 5.06
C LEU A 124 -27.78 -28.79 4.26
N GLU A 125 -28.75 -28.32 3.48
CA GLU A 125 -29.61 -29.09 2.58
C GLU A 125 -29.00 -29.37 1.20
N ARG A 126 -27.78 -28.93 0.93
CA ARG A 126 -27.12 -29.15 -0.37
C ARG A 126 -26.73 -30.62 -0.56
N GLU A 127 -27.31 -31.26 -1.57
CA GLU A 127 -27.02 -32.66 -1.92
C GLU A 127 -25.87 -32.82 -2.92
N ASP A 128 -25.48 -31.74 -3.60
CA ASP A 128 -24.47 -31.68 -4.66
C ASP A 128 -23.03 -31.70 -4.14
N THR A 129 -22.82 -31.45 -2.84
CA THR A 129 -21.49 -31.33 -2.25
C THR A 129 -21.35 -32.14 -0.95
N ARG A 130 -20.11 -32.45 -0.57
CA ARG A 130 -19.70 -32.94 0.73
C ARG A 130 -18.95 -31.89 1.56
N TYR A 131 -18.86 -30.68 1.08
CA TYR A 131 -18.20 -29.60 1.78
C TYR A 131 -18.89 -28.27 1.48
N THR A 132 -19.37 -27.60 2.51
CA THR A 132 -19.90 -26.24 2.43
C THR A 132 -19.45 -25.43 3.63
N VAL A 133 -19.16 -24.14 3.42
CA VAL A 133 -18.75 -23.22 4.50
C VAL A 133 -20.00 -22.53 5.04
N LEU A 134 -20.26 -22.75 6.33
CA LEU A 134 -21.39 -22.14 7.04
C LEU A 134 -21.04 -20.77 7.60
N ALA A 135 -19.85 -20.64 8.21
CA ALA A 135 -19.36 -19.37 8.75
C ALA A 135 -17.84 -19.28 8.54
N PRO A 136 -17.36 -18.36 7.71
CA PRO A 136 -15.93 -18.32 7.30
C PRO A 136 -14.99 -17.73 8.35
N ARG A 137 -15.52 -17.01 9.35
CA ARG A 137 -14.72 -16.23 10.32
C ARG A 137 -15.35 -16.26 11.70
N LEU A 138 -15.07 -17.27 12.49
CA LEU A 138 -15.47 -17.37 13.89
C LEU A 138 -14.31 -16.97 14.80
N SER A 139 -14.61 -16.27 15.87
CA SER A 139 -13.66 -16.06 16.95
C SER A 139 -13.33 -17.39 17.65
N LEU A 140 -12.22 -17.45 18.39
CA LEU A 140 -11.88 -18.61 19.22
C LEU A 140 -13.00 -18.96 20.20
N GLU A 141 -13.67 -17.96 20.79
CA GLU A 141 -14.80 -18.16 21.69
C GLU A 141 -15.98 -18.85 20.98
N GLN A 142 -16.34 -18.36 19.78
CA GLN A 142 -17.41 -18.95 18.98
C GLN A 142 -17.06 -20.37 18.52
N ALA A 143 -15.80 -20.57 18.08
CA ALA A 143 -15.33 -21.90 17.69
C ALA A 143 -15.37 -22.89 18.84
N ASN A 144 -14.99 -22.49 20.05
CA ASN A 144 -15.08 -23.34 21.25
C ASN A 144 -16.53 -23.68 21.58
N LYS A 145 -17.48 -22.73 21.47
CA LYS A 145 -18.91 -23.01 21.66
C LYS A 145 -19.44 -24.11 20.72
N ILE A 146 -18.94 -24.15 19.49
CA ILE A 146 -19.28 -25.20 18.52
C ILE A 146 -18.58 -26.52 18.87
N LYS A 147 -17.28 -26.45 19.20
CA LYS A 147 -16.46 -27.63 19.52
C LYS A 147 -16.97 -28.42 20.74
N ASP A 148 -17.55 -27.70 21.71
CA ASP A 148 -18.11 -28.27 22.94
C ASP A 148 -19.45 -29.01 22.72
N GLN A 149 -19.93 -29.11 21.47
CA GLN A 149 -21.18 -29.79 21.11
C GLN A 149 -20.92 -31.15 20.46
N ASP A 150 -21.07 -32.22 21.20
CA ASP A 150 -20.83 -33.59 20.70
C ASP A 150 -21.87 -34.08 19.68
N ASP A 151 -23.03 -33.43 19.62
CA ASP A 151 -24.16 -33.79 18.76
C ASP A 151 -24.19 -33.12 17.39
N LEU A 152 -23.27 -32.19 17.10
CA LEU A 152 -23.13 -31.53 15.81
C LEU A 152 -22.30 -32.37 14.81
N LYS A 153 -22.80 -33.58 14.50
CA LYS A 153 -22.19 -34.48 13.53
C LYS A 153 -22.26 -33.89 12.12
N GLY A 154 -21.18 -34.07 11.35
CA GLY A 154 -21.04 -33.52 10.00
C GLY A 154 -20.51 -32.10 9.96
N LEU A 155 -20.28 -31.44 11.11
CA LEU A 155 -19.63 -30.16 11.18
C LEU A 155 -18.15 -30.31 11.54
N GLY A 156 -17.32 -29.37 10.99
CA GLY A 156 -15.91 -29.28 11.31
C GLY A 156 -15.44 -27.83 11.41
N LEU A 157 -14.36 -27.64 12.14
CA LEU A 157 -13.70 -26.35 12.29
C LEU A 157 -12.29 -26.42 11.69
N THR A 158 -11.98 -25.49 10.83
CA THR A 158 -10.61 -25.30 10.30
C THR A 158 -10.07 -23.97 10.77
N GLU A 159 -8.86 -23.97 11.34
CA GLU A 159 -8.15 -22.75 11.70
C GLU A 159 -7.67 -22.06 10.41
N VAL A 160 -8.00 -20.78 10.27
CA VAL A 160 -7.65 -19.95 9.12
C VAL A 160 -6.78 -18.79 9.61
N PRO A 161 -5.58 -18.60 9.05
CA PRO A 161 -4.77 -17.45 9.37
C PRO A 161 -5.50 -16.15 9.01
N GLN A 162 -5.45 -15.17 9.89
CA GLN A 162 -6.00 -13.84 9.65
C GLN A 162 -5.03 -12.78 10.13
N ARG A 163 -5.01 -11.63 9.44
CA ARG A 163 -4.32 -10.43 9.94
C ARG A 163 -5.17 -9.75 11.01
N SER A 164 -4.50 -9.32 12.06
CA SER A 164 -5.07 -8.55 13.15
C SER A 164 -4.46 -7.17 13.18
N TYR A 165 -5.31 -6.16 13.30
CA TYR A 165 -4.96 -4.75 13.37
C TYR A 165 -5.40 -4.21 14.75
N PRO A 166 -4.56 -4.34 15.80
CA PRO A 166 -4.96 -4.03 17.17
C PRO A 166 -5.39 -2.57 17.37
N GLU A 167 -4.87 -1.65 16.56
CA GLU A 167 -5.18 -0.23 16.61
C GLU A 167 -6.41 0.15 15.74
N GLY A 168 -7.13 -0.83 15.21
CA GLY A 168 -8.32 -0.61 14.38
C GLY A 168 -8.01 0.12 13.08
N SER A 169 -8.54 1.34 12.91
CA SER A 169 -8.37 2.14 11.71
C SER A 169 -7.08 2.98 11.67
N VAL A 170 -6.30 3.02 12.77
CA VAL A 170 -5.08 3.85 12.83
C VAL A 170 -4.06 3.38 11.79
N GLY A 171 -3.65 4.30 10.92
CA GLY A 171 -2.73 4.01 9.83
C GLY A 171 -3.30 3.09 8.75
N SER A 172 -4.61 2.98 8.60
CA SER A 172 -5.23 2.01 7.68
C SER A 172 -4.71 2.10 6.26
N GLN A 173 -4.65 3.29 5.66
CA GLN A 173 -4.14 3.49 4.30
C GLN A 173 -2.60 3.35 4.23
N LEU A 174 -1.91 3.67 5.32
CA LEU A 174 -0.47 3.46 5.45
C LEU A 174 -0.14 1.95 5.49
N LEU A 175 -0.86 1.20 6.33
CA LEU A 175 -0.61 -0.23 6.54
C LEU A 175 -1.09 -1.08 5.36
N GLY A 176 -2.26 -0.76 4.80
CA GLY A 176 -2.93 -1.62 3.85
C GLY A 176 -3.64 -2.79 4.53
N PHE A 177 -3.98 -3.83 3.78
CA PHE A 177 -4.64 -5.03 4.30
C PHE A 177 -4.18 -6.30 3.55
N VAL A 178 -4.56 -7.46 4.07
CA VAL A 178 -4.36 -8.75 3.41
C VAL A 178 -5.71 -9.28 2.95
N ASN A 179 -5.82 -9.66 1.68
CA ASN A 179 -7.04 -10.19 1.09
C ASN A 179 -7.31 -11.65 1.52
N SER A 180 -8.41 -12.23 1.03
CA SER A 180 -8.81 -13.62 1.32
C SER A 180 -7.84 -14.66 0.77
N GLU A 181 -6.99 -14.30 -0.19
CA GLU A 181 -5.98 -15.16 -0.80
C GLU A 181 -4.65 -15.12 -0.05
N GLY A 182 -4.54 -14.28 1.01
CA GLY A 182 -3.33 -14.12 1.80
C GLY A 182 -2.34 -13.10 1.23
N GLU A 183 -2.74 -12.37 0.20
CA GLU A 183 -1.90 -11.36 -0.47
C GLU A 183 -2.10 -9.97 0.12
N GLY A 184 -0.98 -9.29 0.37
CA GLY A 184 -0.97 -7.90 0.81
C GLY A 184 -1.45 -6.95 -0.28
N GLN A 185 -2.35 -6.04 0.10
CA GLN A 185 -2.95 -5.05 -0.78
C GLN A 185 -2.74 -3.65 -0.21
N TYR A 186 -2.35 -2.71 -1.06
CA TYR A 186 -2.09 -1.32 -0.69
C TYR A 186 -1.03 -1.16 0.41
N GLY A 187 -0.69 0.04 0.75
CA GLY A 187 0.17 0.39 1.88
C GLY A 187 1.48 -0.41 1.98
N VAL A 188 1.90 -0.63 3.21
CA VAL A 188 3.10 -1.43 3.57
C VAL A 188 2.86 -2.92 3.29
N GLU A 189 1.65 -3.43 3.54
CA GLU A 189 1.29 -4.83 3.26
C GLU A 189 1.44 -5.17 1.78
N GLY A 190 1.03 -4.25 0.88
CA GLY A 190 1.18 -4.44 -0.56
C GLY A 190 2.62 -4.27 -1.03
N TYR A 191 3.32 -3.25 -0.53
CA TYR A 191 4.70 -2.96 -0.93
C TYR A 191 5.69 -4.06 -0.53
N PHE A 192 5.55 -4.59 0.69
CA PHE A 192 6.41 -5.64 1.23
C PHE A 192 5.77 -7.03 1.18
N ASN A 193 4.80 -7.26 0.28
CA ASN A 193 4.07 -8.52 0.25
C ASN A 193 5.00 -9.74 0.21
N ASP A 194 6.01 -9.74 -0.67
CA ASP A 194 6.93 -10.86 -0.85
C ASP A 194 7.79 -11.13 0.40
N GLN A 195 8.23 -10.06 1.09
CA GLN A 195 9.02 -10.19 2.30
C GLN A 195 8.17 -10.63 3.50
N LEU A 196 6.94 -10.09 3.58
CA LEU A 196 6.01 -10.37 4.68
C LEU A 196 5.40 -11.77 4.59
N SER A 197 5.06 -12.27 3.39
CA SER A 197 4.36 -13.55 3.22
C SER A 197 5.19 -14.77 3.63
N GLY A 198 6.51 -14.70 3.49
CA GLY A 198 7.39 -15.84 3.71
C GLY A 198 7.29 -16.89 2.58
N LYS A 199 7.68 -18.12 2.88
CA LYS A 199 7.60 -19.25 1.94
C LYS A 199 7.00 -20.46 2.62
N ASP A 200 5.94 -21.00 2.04
CA ASP A 200 5.30 -22.19 2.55
C ASP A 200 6.24 -23.40 2.51
N GLY A 201 6.16 -24.19 3.56
CA GLY A 201 6.78 -25.50 3.63
C GLY A 201 5.92 -26.55 2.91
N VAL A 202 6.55 -27.67 2.60
CA VAL A 202 5.89 -28.80 1.96
C VAL A 202 6.25 -30.08 2.69
N ARG A 203 5.27 -30.82 3.15
CA ARG A 203 5.41 -32.17 3.62
C ARG A 203 4.82 -33.12 2.61
N ARG A 204 5.66 -33.99 2.04
CA ARG A 204 5.21 -35.10 1.20
C ARG A 204 5.18 -36.35 2.06
N THR A 205 4.06 -37.01 2.11
CA THR A 205 3.88 -38.26 2.85
C THR A 205 3.12 -39.28 2.00
N VAL A 206 3.37 -40.56 2.25
CA VAL A 206 2.63 -41.64 1.59
C VAL A 206 1.32 -41.86 2.35
N ALA A 207 0.20 -41.81 1.65
CA ALA A 207 -1.11 -42.10 2.22
C ALA A 207 -1.67 -43.44 1.73
N SER A 208 -2.50 -44.07 2.54
CA SER A 208 -3.29 -45.25 2.12
C SER A 208 -4.33 -44.86 1.08
N ALA A 209 -4.93 -45.83 0.40
CA ALA A 209 -6.03 -45.59 -0.54
C ALA A 209 -7.24 -44.87 0.08
N SER A 210 -7.39 -44.95 1.42
CA SER A 210 -8.40 -44.21 2.21
C SER A 210 -7.94 -42.81 2.65
N GLY A 211 -6.72 -42.37 2.25
CA GLY A 211 -6.19 -41.03 2.57
C GLY A 211 -5.55 -40.91 3.96
N VAL A 212 -5.47 -41.98 4.72
CA VAL A 212 -4.82 -41.98 6.04
C VAL A 212 -3.29 -41.98 5.83
N PRO A 213 -2.53 -41.05 6.43
CA PRO A 213 -1.07 -41.05 6.35
C PRO A 213 -0.52 -42.35 6.90
N LEU A 214 0.24 -43.07 6.09
CA LEU A 214 0.97 -44.26 6.53
C LEU A 214 2.25 -43.78 7.21
N THR A 215 2.29 -43.81 8.53
CA THR A 215 3.48 -43.57 9.33
C THR A 215 4.43 -44.76 9.19
N ILE A 216 4.99 -44.95 8.00
CA ILE A 216 6.08 -45.92 7.82
C ILE A 216 7.34 -45.12 8.12
N ILE A 217 7.97 -45.46 9.23
CA ILE A 217 9.31 -44.98 9.63
C ILE A 217 10.33 -45.55 8.61
N ASN A 218 10.41 -44.89 7.46
CA ASN A 218 11.50 -45.07 6.50
C ASN A 218 12.01 -43.66 6.19
N ASP A 219 13.18 -43.35 6.71
CA ASP A 219 13.85 -42.03 6.68
C ASP A 219 14.02 -41.42 5.29
N ASP A 220 13.83 -42.16 4.21
CA ASP A 220 14.10 -41.69 2.83
C ASP A 220 12.83 -41.25 2.05
N LYS A 221 11.62 -41.39 2.59
CA LYS A 221 10.39 -41.14 1.82
C LYS A 221 9.56 -39.93 2.26
N ASP A 222 9.80 -39.39 3.44
CA ASP A 222 9.17 -38.15 3.90
C ASP A 222 10.08 -36.97 3.62
N SER A 223 9.88 -36.29 2.50
CA SER A 223 10.59 -35.04 2.26
C SER A 223 9.83 -33.89 2.93
N LEU A 224 10.45 -33.31 3.96
CA LEU A 224 9.98 -32.11 4.64
C LEU A 224 10.79 -30.91 4.15
N THR A 225 10.13 -29.97 3.48
CA THR A 225 10.65 -28.61 3.31
C THR A 225 9.99 -27.75 4.38
N SER A 226 10.77 -27.24 5.32
CA SER A 226 10.27 -26.38 6.38
C SER A 226 9.73 -25.07 5.82
N ALA A 227 8.66 -24.54 6.41
CA ALA A 227 8.19 -23.20 6.12
C ALA A 227 9.23 -22.16 6.57
N GLU A 228 9.41 -21.11 5.78
CA GLU A 228 10.20 -19.94 6.13
C GLU A 228 9.23 -18.79 6.43
N ASP A 229 9.10 -18.42 7.71
CA ASP A 229 8.23 -17.33 8.11
C ASP A 229 8.67 -16.00 7.49
N GLY A 230 7.72 -15.10 7.26
CA GLY A 230 7.97 -13.79 6.67
C GLY A 230 8.77 -12.87 7.58
N ALA A 231 9.44 -11.90 6.96
CA ALA A 231 10.24 -10.89 7.66
C ALA A 231 9.34 -9.89 8.39
N SER A 232 9.78 -9.43 9.56
CA SER A 232 9.10 -8.36 10.28
C SER A 232 9.59 -7.00 9.84
N VAL A 233 8.67 -6.04 9.66
CA VAL A 233 8.93 -4.68 9.19
C VAL A 233 8.74 -3.70 10.34
N TYR A 234 9.74 -2.83 10.57
CA TYR A 234 9.72 -1.81 11.61
C TYR A 234 9.64 -0.43 10.96
N LEU A 235 8.57 0.28 11.23
CA LEU A 235 8.29 1.58 10.64
C LEU A 235 9.02 2.71 11.40
N THR A 236 9.24 3.83 10.72
CA THR A 236 9.63 5.11 11.34
C THR A 236 8.43 5.86 11.90
N ILE A 237 7.24 5.41 11.58
CA ILE A 237 5.96 6.02 11.97
C ILE A 237 5.80 5.91 13.47
N ASP A 238 5.67 7.06 14.13
CA ASP A 238 5.35 7.12 15.56
C ASP A 238 3.84 6.90 15.75
N ARG A 239 3.49 5.82 16.48
CA ARG A 239 2.09 5.42 16.72
C ARG A 239 1.25 6.56 17.28
N THR A 240 1.81 7.32 18.24
CA THR A 240 1.06 8.34 18.95
C THR A 240 0.89 9.59 18.09
N VAL A 241 1.91 9.96 17.31
CA VAL A 241 1.82 11.05 16.32
C VAL A 241 0.82 10.70 15.23
N GLN A 242 0.83 9.45 14.76
CA GLN A 242 -0.11 8.95 13.74
C GLN A 242 -1.56 9.07 14.21
N LEU A 243 -1.84 8.58 15.44
CA LEU A 243 -3.18 8.66 16.04
C LEU A 243 -3.65 10.11 16.20
N GLU A 244 -2.78 10.99 16.72
CA GLU A 244 -3.15 12.41 16.89
C GLU A 244 -3.37 13.09 15.55
N LEU A 245 -2.52 12.84 14.55
CA LEU A 245 -2.71 13.38 13.21
C LEU A 245 -4.07 13.00 12.62
N GLU A 246 -4.45 11.72 12.69
CA GLU A 246 -5.73 11.24 12.15
C GLU A 246 -6.93 11.83 12.90
N ASN A 247 -6.83 12.00 14.24
CA ASN A 247 -7.86 12.68 15.02
C ASN A 247 -8.05 14.14 14.60
N VAL A 248 -6.94 14.86 14.36
CA VAL A 248 -6.97 16.24 13.91
C VAL A 248 -7.55 16.34 12.49
N LEU A 249 -7.16 15.43 11.59
CA LEU A 249 -7.71 15.39 10.22
C LEU A 249 -9.21 15.07 10.23
N LYS A 250 -9.65 14.11 11.04
CA LYS A 250 -11.07 13.79 11.23
C LYS A 250 -11.85 15.02 11.66
N LYS A 251 -11.41 15.67 12.73
CA LYS A 251 -12.06 16.88 13.22
C LYS A 251 -12.09 17.98 12.17
N THR A 252 -11.03 18.15 11.39
CA THR A 252 -10.97 19.16 10.32
C THR A 252 -11.99 18.89 9.22
N VAL A 253 -12.15 17.63 8.81
CA VAL A 253 -13.14 17.24 7.79
C VAL A 253 -14.55 17.46 8.31
N GLU A 254 -14.82 17.09 9.57
CA GLU A 254 -16.14 17.28 10.20
C GLU A 254 -16.48 18.77 10.34
N ASP A 255 -15.55 19.58 10.89
CA ASP A 255 -15.75 21.02 11.11
C ASP A 255 -15.92 21.80 9.79
N ALA A 256 -15.19 21.43 8.75
CA ALA A 256 -15.25 22.08 7.44
C ALA A 256 -16.27 21.46 6.49
N SER A 257 -16.96 20.38 6.89
CA SER A 257 -17.80 19.55 6.01
C SER A 257 -17.09 19.21 4.70
N ALA A 258 -15.80 18.88 4.79
CA ALA A 258 -14.94 18.57 3.65
C ALA A 258 -15.11 17.12 3.19
N ASP A 259 -14.73 16.81 1.96
CA ASP A 259 -14.81 15.45 1.45
C ASP A 259 -13.69 14.57 2.05
N SER A 260 -12.49 15.14 2.22
CA SER A 260 -11.35 14.42 2.83
C SER A 260 -10.24 15.37 3.27
N ALA A 261 -9.34 14.87 4.10
CA ALA A 261 -8.09 15.53 4.42
C ALA A 261 -6.93 14.53 4.45
N SER A 262 -5.74 14.99 4.07
CA SER A 262 -4.51 14.20 4.04
C SER A 262 -3.34 15.03 4.53
N ALA A 263 -2.39 14.40 5.22
CA ALA A 263 -1.19 15.08 5.67
C ALA A 263 -0.01 14.11 5.80
N ILE A 264 1.19 14.68 5.64
CA ILE A 264 2.47 14.02 5.92
C ILE A 264 3.30 14.87 6.86
N ILE A 265 3.96 14.22 7.82
CA ILE A 265 4.93 14.83 8.74
C ILE A 265 6.25 14.09 8.57
N MET A 266 7.31 14.82 8.26
CA MET A 266 8.63 14.23 8.06
C MET A 266 9.75 15.08 8.67
N ASN A 267 10.86 14.41 9.00
CA ASN A 267 12.07 15.07 9.44
C ASN A 267 12.89 15.50 8.20
N PRO A 268 13.08 16.81 7.96
CA PRO A 268 13.78 17.30 6.78
C PRO A 268 15.27 16.95 6.76
N ASN A 269 15.87 16.58 7.91
CA ASN A 269 17.30 16.36 8.05
C ASN A 269 17.74 14.91 7.79
N ASN A 270 16.79 13.98 7.63
CA ASN A 270 17.08 12.57 7.38
C ASN A 270 16.03 11.86 6.50
N GLY A 271 14.95 12.53 6.09
CA GLY A 271 13.89 11.98 5.25
C GLY A 271 12.88 11.06 5.96
N GLN A 272 13.04 10.81 7.27
CA GLN A 272 12.11 9.93 7.99
C GLN A 272 10.71 10.53 8.07
N VAL A 273 9.73 9.74 7.66
CA VAL A 273 8.30 10.05 7.83
C VAL A 273 7.89 9.58 9.20
N VAL A 274 7.38 10.50 10.03
CA VAL A 274 6.95 10.19 11.41
C VAL A 274 5.45 9.97 11.52
N ALA A 275 4.68 10.53 10.58
CA ALA A 275 3.24 10.24 10.42
C ALA A 275 2.79 10.57 9.01
N ILE A 276 1.82 9.81 8.51
CA ILE A 276 1.16 10.05 7.23
C ILE A 276 -0.29 9.60 7.33
N GLY A 277 -1.21 10.55 7.40
CA GLY A 277 -2.61 10.29 7.72
C GLY A 277 -3.56 10.77 6.63
N ASN A 278 -4.71 10.12 6.60
CA ASN A 278 -5.84 10.47 5.73
C ASN A 278 -7.15 10.34 6.50
N TYR A 279 -8.15 11.11 6.13
CA TYR A 279 -9.52 10.92 6.59
C TYR A 279 -10.48 11.20 5.41
N PRO A 280 -11.55 10.39 5.16
CA PRO A 280 -11.98 9.23 5.98
C PRO A 280 -11.01 8.04 5.96
N THR A 281 -11.12 7.19 7.00
CA THR A 281 -10.36 5.95 7.17
C THR A 281 -11.27 4.73 7.04
N TYR A 282 -10.70 3.53 7.05
CA TYR A 282 -11.42 2.26 7.10
C TYR A 282 -10.80 1.32 8.14
N ASN A 283 -11.50 0.25 8.50
CA ASN A 283 -10.94 -0.81 9.33
C ASN A 283 -10.33 -1.90 8.43
N PRO A 284 -9.00 -2.11 8.44
CA PRO A 284 -8.36 -3.12 7.59
C PRO A 284 -8.84 -4.56 7.85
N SER A 285 -9.30 -4.86 9.08
CA SER A 285 -9.91 -6.16 9.40
C SER A 285 -11.25 -6.39 8.69
N GLU A 286 -11.89 -5.32 8.22
CA GLU A 286 -13.21 -5.31 7.61
C GLU A 286 -13.20 -4.69 6.21
N TYR A 287 -12.04 -4.74 5.51
CA TYR A 287 -11.86 -4.13 4.19
C TYR A 287 -12.97 -4.47 3.18
N TYR A 288 -13.54 -5.67 3.29
CA TYR A 288 -14.62 -6.17 2.43
C TYR A 288 -15.97 -5.45 2.60
N LYS A 289 -16.09 -4.56 3.61
CA LYS A 289 -17.28 -3.71 3.82
C LYS A 289 -17.19 -2.37 3.07
N ALA A 290 -16.03 -2.04 2.51
CA ALA A 290 -15.85 -0.80 1.77
C ALA A 290 -16.63 -0.85 0.45
N GLU A 291 -17.47 0.16 0.22
CA GLU A 291 -18.24 0.31 -1.02
C GLU A 291 -17.40 0.89 -2.16
N ASP A 292 -16.40 1.71 -1.83
CA ASP A 292 -15.49 2.35 -2.78
C ASP A 292 -14.03 2.02 -2.43
N ALA A 293 -13.32 1.42 -3.39
CA ALA A 293 -11.92 1.05 -3.25
C ALA A 293 -10.98 2.26 -3.11
N SER A 294 -11.41 3.46 -3.48
CA SER A 294 -10.61 4.67 -3.32
C SER A 294 -10.25 4.98 -1.86
N ILE A 295 -11.04 4.46 -0.90
CA ILE A 295 -10.78 4.61 0.54
C ILE A 295 -9.50 3.91 0.99
N PHE A 296 -9.03 2.91 0.24
CA PHE A 296 -7.80 2.19 0.55
C PHE A 296 -6.53 2.96 0.16
N LEU A 297 -6.67 3.96 -0.72
CA LEU A 297 -5.55 4.74 -1.21
C LEU A 297 -5.04 5.71 -0.14
N ASN A 298 -3.73 5.72 0.08
CA ASN A 298 -3.09 6.79 0.84
C ASN A 298 -2.96 8.04 -0.05
N LYS A 299 -3.94 8.94 0.02
CA LYS A 299 -4.01 10.14 -0.83
C LYS A 299 -2.81 11.08 -0.68
N ALA A 300 -2.06 11.00 0.42
CA ALA A 300 -0.82 11.76 0.57
C ALA A 300 0.30 11.25 -0.36
N VAL A 301 0.21 10.00 -0.81
CA VAL A 301 1.19 9.32 -1.68
C VAL A 301 0.62 9.09 -3.08
N SER A 302 -0.63 8.63 -3.17
CA SER A 302 -1.23 8.11 -4.40
C SER A 302 -1.99 9.16 -5.22
N ASP A 303 -2.21 10.38 -4.68
CA ASP A 303 -3.01 11.41 -5.32
C ASP A 303 -2.13 12.56 -5.83
N GLY A 304 -1.90 12.58 -7.15
CA GLY A 304 -1.23 13.68 -7.83
C GLY A 304 -2.21 14.82 -8.12
N THR A 305 -2.07 15.94 -7.40
CA THR A 305 -2.96 17.10 -7.52
C THR A 305 -2.20 18.39 -7.73
N GLU A 306 -2.87 19.42 -8.27
CA GLU A 306 -2.36 20.79 -8.23
C GLU A 306 -2.40 21.28 -6.79
N VAL A 307 -1.24 21.49 -6.18
CA VAL A 307 -1.12 21.86 -4.75
C VAL A 307 -1.19 23.37 -4.49
N GLY A 308 -1.23 24.15 -5.57
CA GLY A 308 -1.42 25.59 -5.52
C GLY A 308 -0.23 26.37 -4.94
N SER A 309 -0.54 27.51 -4.32
CA SER A 309 0.43 28.52 -3.91
C SER A 309 1.53 28.09 -2.92
N VAL A 310 1.50 26.88 -2.38
CA VAL A 310 2.63 26.34 -1.59
C VAL A 310 3.89 26.18 -2.45
N ILE A 311 3.74 25.95 -3.75
CA ILE A 311 4.83 25.83 -4.73
C ILE A 311 5.62 27.12 -4.90
N LYS A 312 5.03 28.27 -4.64
CA LYS A 312 5.73 29.58 -4.70
C LYS A 312 7.01 29.61 -3.85
N THR A 313 7.05 28.82 -2.79
CA THR A 313 8.25 28.66 -1.95
C THR A 313 9.41 28.06 -2.75
N LEU A 314 9.13 27.06 -3.58
CA LEU A 314 10.13 26.37 -4.41
C LEU A 314 10.56 27.22 -5.63
N THR A 315 9.62 27.93 -6.26
CA THR A 315 9.92 28.88 -7.33
C THR A 315 10.81 30.03 -6.80
N MET A 316 10.50 30.53 -5.61
CA MET A 316 11.30 31.58 -4.96
C MET A 316 12.72 31.09 -4.68
N ALA A 317 12.85 29.88 -4.12
CA ALA A 317 14.15 29.25 -3.87
C ALA A 317 14.98 29.08 -5.16
N ALA A 318 14.33 28.65 -6.26
CA ALA A 318 14.99 28.53 -7.57
C ALA A 318 15.54 29.87 -8.09
N GLY A 319 14.75 30.95 -8.00
CA GLY A 319 15.18 32.28 -8.39
C GLY A 319 16.33 32.83 -7.54
N MET A 320 16.30 32.58 -6.23
CA MET A 320 17.38 32.96 -5.33
C MET A 320 18.67 32.14 -5.59
N ASP A 321 18.55 30.85 -5.85
CA ASP A 321 19.70 29.98 -6.12
C ASP A 321 20.39 30.32 -7.45
N LEU A 322 19.61 30.68 -8.48
CA LEU A 322 20.11 31.23 -9.74
C LEU A 322 20.75 32.63 -9.58
N GLY A 323 20.47 33.29 -8.45
CA GLY A 323 20.96 34.64 -8.18
C GLY A 323 20.26 35.73 -9.01
N VAL A 324 19.11 35.43 -9.60
CA VAL A 324 18.31 36.40 -10.38
C VAL A 324 17.41 37.26 -9.49
N ILE A 325 17.19 36.86 -8.26
CA ILE A 325 16.54 37.61 -7.18
C ILE A 325 17.22 37.31 -5.84
N ASN A 326 16.90 38.12 -4.83
CA ASN A 326 17.14 37.87 -3.39
C ASN A 326 15.90 38.30 -2.61
N LYS A 327 15.90 38.08 -1.28
CA LYS A 327 14.74 38.37 -0.40
C LYS A 327 14.28 39.83 -0.43
N ASP A 328 15.22 40.78 -0.73
CA ASP A 328 15.00 42.23 -0.74
C ASP A 328 14.74 42.76 -2.18
N SER A 329 14.86 41.91 -3.21
CA SER A 329 14.50 42.28 -4.59
C SER A 329 13.04 42.69 -4.65
N THR A 330 12.76 43.72 -5.46
CA THR A 330 11.42 44.27 -5.67
C THR A 330 10.94 44.14 -7.10
N TYR A 331 9.66 44.09 -7.30
CA TYR A 331 9.01 44.24 -8.60
C TYR A 331 7.81 45.18 -8.51
N ASN A 332 7.37 45.72 -9.64
CA ASN A 332 6.20 46.55 -9.70
C ASN A 332 4.93 45.70 -9.83
N ASN A 333 4.18 45.57 -8.75
CA ASN A 333 2.94 44.80 -8.75
C ASN A 333 1.79 45.60 -9.33
N THR A 334 1.27 45.14 -10.46
CA THR A 334 0.07 45.70 -11.15
C THR A 334 -1.19 44.87 -10.91
N ASN A 335 -1.14 43.83 -10.07
CA ASN A 335 -2.17 42.82 -9.82
C ASN A 335 -2.51 41.88 -10.99
N TYR A 336 -1.95 42.10 -12.16
CA TYR A 336 -2.07 41.21 -13.31
C TYR A 336 -0.79 41.30 -14.19
N VAL A 337 -0.57 40.26 -14.96
CA VAL A 337 0.46 40.20 -15.99
C VAL A 337 -0.11 39.49 -17.22
N GLN A 338 0.25 40.01 -18.41
CA GLN A 338 -0.16 39.37 -19.66
C GLN A 338 0.94 38.42 -20.13
N ILE A 339 0.60 37.17 -20.35
CA ILE A 339 1.46 36.12 -20.92
C ILE A 339 0.78 35.63 -22.18
N GLU A 340 1.33 35.99 -23.33
CA GLU A 340 0.73 35.72 -24.64
C GLU A 340 -0.75 36.19 -24.70
N ASP A 341 -1.69 35.29 -24.92
CA ASP A 341 -3.12 35.60 -24.99
C ASP A 341 -3.85 35.49 -23.62
N ARG A 342 -3.13 35.15 -22.54
CA ARG A 342 -3.70 34.95 -21.22
C ARG A 342 -3.29 36.00 -20.20
N THR A 343 -4.25 36.39 -19.37
CA THR A 343 -4.01 37.29 -18.24
C THR A 343 -3.93 36.48 -16.94
N ILE A 344 -2.79 36.56 -16.27
CA ILE A 344 -2.59 35.97 -14.92
C ILE A 344 -2.82 37.08 -13.90
N SER A 345 -3.68 36.84 -12.92
CA SER A 345 -4.04 37.83 -11.89
C SER A 345 -3.74 37.31 -10.49
N ASN A 346 -3.51 38.23 -9.55
CA ASN A 346 -3.50 37.92 -8.13
C ASN A 346 -4.93 37.62 -7.65
N ALA A 347 -5.05 36.72 -6.65
CA ALA A 347 -6.35 36.38 -6.06
C ALA A 347 -7.00 37.59 -5.35
N THR A 348 -6.16 38.43 -4.72
CA THR A 348 -6.60 39.69 -4.08
C THR A 348 -5.96 40.87 -4.78
N LYS A 349 -6.75 41.90 -5.07
CA LYS A 349 -6.28 43.13 -5.74
C LYS A 349 -5.77 44.13 -4.72
N THR A 350 -4.71 43.76 -4.01
CA THR A 350 -4.08 44.56 -2.97
C THR A 350 -2.58 44.75 -3.30
N HIS A 351 -1.91 45.66 -2.61
CA HIS A 351 -0.44 45.87 -2.70
C HIS A 351 0.06 46.28 -4.10
N LEU A 352 -0.53 47.34 -4.66
CA LEU A 352 -0.02 47.93 -5.90
C LEU A 352 1.34 48.64 -5.69
N GLY A 353 2.19 48.58 -6.71
CA GLY A 353 3.47 49.27 -6.74
C GLY A 353 4.66 48.41 -6.34
N SER A 354 5.70 49.03 -5.82
CA SER A 354 6.95 48.35 -5.45
C SER A 354 6.70 47.36 -4.31
N THR A 355 6.95 46.09 -4.59
CA THR A 355 6.66 44.95 -3.69
C THR A 355 7.88 44.05 -3.58
N THR A 356 8.31 43.72 -2.37
CA THR A 356 9.46 42.83 -2.11
C THR A 356 9.12 41.36 -2.35
N MET A 357 10.12 40.50 -2.49
CA MET A 357 9.94 39.04 -2.63
C MET A 357 9.36 38.41 -1.37
N THR A 358 9.68 38.95 -0.19
CA THR A 358 9.04 38.55 1.06
C THR A 358 7.54 38.85 1.04
N GLU A 359 7.12 40.05 0.61
CA GLU A 359 5.71 40.42 0.46
C GLU A 359 4.98 39.59 -0.59
N VAL A 360 5.69 39.12 -1.64
CA VAL A 360 5.12 38.16 -2.61
C VAL A 360 4.67 36.87 -1.92
N LEU A 361 5.48 36.31 -1.02
CA LEU A 361 5.11 35.13 -0.26
C LEU A 361 4.03 35.43 0.78
N GLN A 362 4.12 36.55 1.51
CA GLN A 362 3.15 36.97 2.53
C GLN A 362 1.74 37.12 1.96
N ASN A 363 1.63 37.81 0.82
CA ASN A 363 0.35 38.12 0.18
C ASN A 363 -0.02 37.13 -0.93
N SER A 364 0.78 36.09 -1.10
CA SER A 364 0.56 35.01 -2.09
C SER A 364 0.37 35.53 -3.54
N LEU A 365 1.19 36.49 -3.96
CA LEU A 365 1.03 37.14 -5.26
C LEU A 365 1.49 36.23 -6.42
N ASN A 366 0.57 35.90 -7.33
CA ASN A 366 0.86 35.11 -8.53
C ASN A 366 1.82 35.88 -9.44
N THR A 367 1.54 37.18 -9.66
CA THR A 367 2.34 38.05 -10.52
C THR A 367 3.80 38.17 -10.05
N GLY A 368 4.04 38.04 -8.73
CA GLY A 368 5.37 38.10 -8.15
C GLY A 368 6.23 36.89 -8.51
N VAL A 369 5.67 35.65 -8.47
CA VAL A 369 6.44 34.46 -8.85
C VAL A 369 6.56 34.30 -10.37
N VAL A 370 5.60 34.81 -11.15
CA VAL A 370 5.74 34.95 -12.61
C VAL A 370 6.86 35.92 -12.94
N TYR A 371 7.00 37.01 -12.18
CA TYR A 371 8.17 37.90 -12.29
C TYR A 371 9.47 37.13 -11.96
N VAL A 372 9.52 36.32 -10.88
CA VAL A 372 10.69 35.50 -10.56
C VAL A 372 11.07 34.60 -11.75
N GLU A 373 10.09 33.90 -12.33
CA GLU A 373 10.30 33.06 -13.51
C GLU A 373 10.81 33.89 -14.72
N SER A 374 10.24 35.08 -14.94
CA SER A 374 10.72 35.95 -16.04
C SER A 374 12.18 36.34 -15.85
N GLN A 375 12.63 36.58 -14.62
CA GLN A 375 14.04 36.86 -14.33
C GLN A 375 14.95 35.66 -14.62
N MET A 376 14.46 34.42 -14.48
CA MET A 376 15.18 33.20 -14.90
C MET A 376 15.43 33.18 -16.42
N GLY A 377 14.65 33.92 -17.21
CA GLY A 377 14.78 34.10 -18.67
C GLY A 377 15.39 35.43 -19.09
N GLY A 378 16.03 36.18 -18.18
CA GLY A 378 16.61 37.48 -18.47
C GLY A 378 15.60 38.62 -18.61
N GLY A 379 14.45 38.54 -17.92
CA GLY A 379 13.40 39.56 -17.89
C GLY A 379 12.14 39.22 -18.71
N SER A 380 12.07 38.00 -19.27
CA SER A 380 10.89 37.53 -20.02
C SER A 380 10.66 36.05 -19.84
N ILE A 381 9.40 35.61 -19.99
CA ILE A 381 9.06 34.18 -20.04
C ILE A 381 9.41 33.66 -21.44
N ASN A 382 10.48 32.91 -21.55
CA ASN A 382 11.01 32.36 -22.79
C ASN A 382 11.52 30.93 -22.58
N ALA A 383 12.14 30.33 -23.59
CA ALA A 383 12.67 28.96 -23.49
C ALA A 383 13.69 28.81 -22.35
N GLN A 384 14.52 29.83 -22.08
CA GLN A 384 15.48 29.80 -20.96
C GLN A 384 14.78 29.82 -19.62
N ALA A 385 13.74 30.64 -19.43
CA ALA A 385 12.93 30.65 -18.20
C ALA A 385 12.30 29.29 -17.94
N ARG A 386 11.67 28.71 -18.97
CA ARG A 386 11.03 27.38 -18.87
C ARG A 386 12.05 26.28 -18.54
N ASN A 387 13.19 26.24 -19.24
CA ASN A 387 14.25 25.27 -18.97
C ASN A 387 14.83 25.42 -17.56
N ASN A 388 15.04 26.63 -17.08
CA ASN A 388 15.51 26.86 -15.71
C ASN A 388 14.49 26.38 -14.68
N LEU A 389 13.19 26.71 -14.83
CA LEU A 389 12.16 26.26 -13.92
C LEU A 389 12.00 24.73 -13.97
N TYR A 390 12.04 24.12 -15.16
CA TYR A 390 12.01 22.66 -15.32
C TYR A 390 13.18 21.97 -14.62
N THR A 391 14.42 22.47 -14.81
CA THR A 391 15.61 21.94 -14.15
C THR A 391 15.45 21.93 -12.62
N TYR A 392 14.89 23.01 -12.05
CA TYR A 392 14.62 23.01 -10.60
C TYR A 392 13.51 22.03 -10.23
N PHE A 393 12.38 22.06 -10.92
CA PHE A 393 11.22 21.24 -10.56
C PHE A 393 11.49 19.76 -10.78
N HIS A 394 12.08 19.38 -11.91
CA HIS A 394 12.37 17.98 -12.24
C HIS A 394 13.70 17.51 -11.65
N ASP A 395 14.82 18.09 -12.14
CA ASP A 395 16.14 17.50 -11.87
C ASP A 395 16.58 17.71 -10.41
N LYS A 396 16.19 18.83 -9.79
CA LYS A 396 16.57 19.16 -8.42
C LYS A 396 15.53 18.74 -7.38
N TYR A 397 14.25 19.05 -7.60
CA TYR A 397 13.18 18.78 -6.64
C TYR A 397 12.52 17.41 -6.81
N GLY A 398 12.61 16.81 -8.01
CA GLY A 398 12.10 15.46 -8.29
C GLY A 398 10.60 15.39 -8.61
N PHE A 399 9.96 16.49 -8.99
CA PHE A 399 8.59 16.45 -9.50
C PHE A 399 8.52 15.71 -10.84
N GLY A 400 7.48 14.91 -11.04
CA GLY A 400 7.35 14.04 -12.20
C GLY A 400 8.12 12.72 -12.08
N GLU A 401 8.73 12.43 -10.92
CA GLU A 401 9.40 11.17 -10.60
C GLU A 401 8.83 10.56 -9.33
N LEU A 402 8.97 9.24 -9.17
CA LEU A 402 8.64 8.57 -7.92
C LEU A 402 9.67 8.94 -6.85
N THR A 403 9.24 9.21 -5.63
CA THR A 403 10.16 9.49 -4.51
C THR A 403 10.81 8.22 -3.98
N GLY A 404 10.19 7.05 -4.28
CA GLY A 404 10.62 5.75 -3.79
C GLY A 404 10.26 5.51 -2.33
N ILE A 405 9.23 6.20 -1.80
CA ILE A 405 8.67 5.90 -0.47
C ILE A 405 8.19 4.46 -0.42
N GLU A 406 8.42 3.77 0.72
CA GLU A 406 8.16 2.34 0.85
C GLU A 406 6.66 2.05 1.05
N GLN A 407 5.85 2.43 0.05
CA GLN A 407 4.40 2.22 0.03
C GLN A 407 3.90 1.92 -1.39
N ALA A 408 2.94 1.00 -1.52
CA ALA A 408 2.33 0.69 -2.80
C ALA A 408 1.46 1.83 -3.32
N GLY A 409 1.46 2.02 -4.64
CA GLY A 409 0.56 2.97 -5.31
C GLY A 409 1.04 4.41 -5.29
N GLU A 410 2.34 4.68 -5.25
CA GLU A 410 2.89 6.04 -5.35
C GLU A 410 2.56 6.68 -6.70
N ALA A 411 2.04 7.92 -6.67
CA ALA A 411 1.77 8.72 -7.86
C ALA A 411 3.02 9.48 -8.30
N GLN A 412 3.37 9.34 -9.57
CA GLN A 412 4.48 10.06 -10.18
C GLN A 412 4.20 11.55 -10.36
N GLY A 413 2.92 11.96 -10.47
CA GLY A 413 2.54 13.30 -10.85
C GLY A 413 2.74 13.54 -12.36
N ILE A 414 2.39 14.75 -12.80
CA ILE A 414 2.51 15.17 -14.20
C ILE A 414 3.32 16.47 -14.25
N LEU A 415 4.43 16.44 -14.95
CA LEU A 415 5.26 17.62 -15.22
C LEU A 415 5.64 17.63 -16.70
N TYR A 416 5.26 18.69 -17.41
CA TYR A 416 5.50 18.82 -18.85
C TYR A 416 6.88 19.38 -19.13
N LYS A 417 7.59 18.80 -20.13
CA LYS A 417 8.89 19.31 -20.55
C LYS A 417 8.75 20.64 -21.30
N PRO A 418 9.78 21.52 -21.26
CA PRO A 418 9.73 22.84 -21.92
C PRO A 418 9.56 22.82 -23.44
N ASP A 419 9.95 21.72 -24.09
CA ASP A 419 9.87 21.49 -25.53
C ASP A 419 8.63 20.67 -25.96
N ASP A 420 7.84 20.15 -25.00
CA ASP A 420 6.54 19.56 -25.28
C ASP A 420 5.55 20.63 -25.78
N GLN A 421 4.57 20.23 -26.59
CA GLN A 421 3.50 21.14 -27.03
C GLN A 421 2.79 21.81 -25.85
N GLU A 422 2.60 21.06 -24.77
CA GLU A 422 2.00 21.53 -23.52
C GLU A 422 2.96 22.36 -22.65
N GLY A 423 4.26 22.34 -22.93
CA GLY A 423 5.33 23.04 -22.20
C GLY A 423 5.46 24.52 -22.57
N ASN A 424 4.36 25.21 -22.88
CA ASN A 424 4.33 26.58 -23.33
C ASN A 424 4.52 27.63 -22.21
N ASN A 425 4.68 28.91 -22.57
CA ASN A 425 4.91 29.99 -21.62
C ASN A 425 3.78 30.19 -20.62
N VAL A 426 2.53 30.02 -21.04
CA VAL A 426 1.36 30.15 -20.16
C VAL A 426 1.34 29.05 -19.09
N ARG A 427 1.61 27.79 -19.48
CA ARG A 427 1.66 26.67 -18.54
C ARG A 427 2.78 26.86 -17.51
N TYR A 428 3.98 27.20 -17.96
CA TYR A 428 5.12 27.39 -17.05
C TYR A 428 4.88 28.55 -16.09
N SER A 429 4.27 29.65 -16.56
CA SER A 429 3.85 30.72 -15.67
C SER A 429 2.82 30.28 -14.62
N ASN A 430 1.91 29.34 -14.97
CA ASN A 430 1.00 28.73 -14.02
C ASN A 430 1.73 27.79 -13.06
N MET A 431 2.71 27.01 -13.55
CA MET A 431 3.53 26.12 -12.74
C MET A 431 4.29 26.88 -11.66
N ALA A 432 4.75 28.08 -11.93
CA ALA A 432 5.45 28.92 -10.96
C ALA A 432 4.63 29.19 -9.68
N PHE A 433 3.30 29.13 -9.74
CA PHE A 433 2.44 29.27 -8.55
C PHE A 433 1.60 28.03 -8.21
N GLY A 434 1.95 26.85 -8.80
CA GLY A 434 1.43 25.55 -8.39
C GLY A 434 0.19 25.09 -9.14
N HIS A 435 -0.07 25.62 -10.35
CA HIS A 435 -1.07 25.16 -11.28
C HIS A 435 -0.39 24.61 -12.55
N GLY A 436 -1.10 23.87 -13.39
CA GLY A 436 -0.57 23.36 -14.66
C GLY A 436 0.39 22.17 -14.56
N PHE A 437 0.65 21.67 -13.35
CA PHE A 437 1.31 20.38 -13.07
C PHE A 437 0.72 19.75 -11.81
N THR A 438 0.95 18.47 -11.62
CA THR A 438 0.44 17.75 -10.43
C THR A 438 1.57 17.11 -9.63
N SER A 439 1.42 17.10 -8.31
CA SER A 439 2.34 16.40 -7.39
C SER A 439 1.58 15.79 -6.22
N SER A 440 2.17 14.74 -5.62
CA SER A 440 1.70 14.20 -4.36
C SER A 440 2.17 15.04 -3.17
N LEU A 441 1.57 14.82 -1.99
CA LEU A 441 2.04 15.51 -0.78
C LEU A 441 3.45 15.07 -0.40
N VAL A 442 3.81 13.79 -0.61
CA VAL A 442 5.16 13.31 -0.31
C VAL A 442 6.20 13.98 -1.21
N GLN A 443 5.93 14.18 -2.50
CA GLN A 443 6.82 14.92 -3.39
C GLN A 443 7.01 16.37 -2.93
N GLY A 444 5.92 17.07 -2.63
CA GLY A 444 5.96 18.46 -2.16
C GLY A 444 6.71 18.62 -0.82
N ALA A 445 6.44 17.74 0.15
CA ALA A 445 7.12 17.74 1.44
C ALA A 445 8.61 17.43 1.31
N THR A 446 8.98 16.49 0.44
CA THR A 446 10.38 16.11 0.17
C THR A 446 11.16 17.26 -0.47
N ALA A 447 10.60 17.87 -1.52
CA ALA A 447 11.22 19.02 -2.21
C ALA A 447 11.43 20.21 -1.26
N PHE A 448 10.40 20.52 -0.47
CA PHE A 448 10.48 21.61 0.51
C PHE A 448 11.48 21.32 1.63
N SER A 449 11.48 20.09 2.15
CA SER A 449 12.45 19.65 3.16
C SER A 449 13.88 19.84 2.69
N ALA A 450 14.14 19.51 1.42
CA ALA A 450 15.47 19.66 0.82
C ALA A 450 15.92 21.13 0.68
N VAL A 451 15.00 22.04 0.38
CA VAL A 451 15.33 23.46 0.33
C VAL A 451 15.65 24.00 1.73
N ILE A 452 14.80 23.73 2.71
CA ILE A 452 14.96 24.31 4.04
C ILE A 452 16.06 23.66 4.90
N ASN A 453 16.52 22.45 4.55
CA ASN A 453 17.68 21.82 5.22
C ASN A 453 19.04 22.24 4.64
N GLY A 454 19.05 23.16 3.66
CA GLY A 454 20.26 23.66 3.02
C GLY A 454 20.68 22.94 1.76
N GLY A 455 19.78 22.17 1.12
CA GLY A 455 19.97 21.67 -0.25
C GLY A 455 20.15 20.15 -0.38
N THR A 456 19.78 19.35 0.61
CA THR A 456 19.93 17.89 0.53
C THR A 456 18.57 17.20 0.40
N VAL A 457 18.34 16.49 -0.72
CA VAL A 457 17.16 15.64 -0.90
C VAL A 457 17.44 14.28 -0.28
N TYR A 458 16.72 13.95 0.79
CA TYR A 458 16.66 12.61 1.33
C TYR A 458 15.49 11.84 0.71
N LYS A 459 15.70 10.55 0.45
CA LYS A 459 14.61 9.65 0.12
C LYS A 459 13.62 9.61 1.29
N PRO A 460 12.31 9.81 1.07
CA PRO A 460 11.32 9.59 2.13
C PRO A 460 11.40 8.17 2.65
N GLN A 461 11.58 8.03 3.96
CA GLN A 461 11.80 6.74 4.61
C GLN A 461 10.67 6.43 5.57
N MET A 462 9.95 5.33 5.36
CA MET A 462 8.92 4.82 6.28
C MET A 462 9.36 3.56 7.02
N VAL A 463 10.39 2.88 6.56
CA VAL A 463 10.90 1.63 7.18
C VAL A 463 12.29 1.87 7.75
N SER A 464 12.41 1.72 9.08
CA SER A 464 13.69 1.83 9.77
C SER A 464 14.50 0.53 9.71
N LYS A 465 13.81 -0.62 9.73
CA LYS A 465 14.47 -1.93 9.79
C LYS A 465 13.56 -3.05 9.27
N ILE A 466 14.17 -4.05 8.63
CA ILE A 466 13.55 -5.33 8.29
C ILE A 466 14.31 -6.44 9.02
N LYS A 467 13.59 -7.28 9.77
CA LYS A 467 14.16 -8.43 10.48
C LYS A 467 13.66 -9.73 9.85
N PHE A 468 14.58 -10.48 9.27
CA PHE A 468 14.31 -11.76 8.64
C PHE A 468 14.23 -12.89 9.67
N ASN A 469 13.53 -13.96 9.32
CA ASN A 469 13.34 -15.14 10.19
C ASN A 469 14.66 -15.83 10.61
N ASN A 470 15.69 -15.76 9.76
CA ASN A 470 17.02 -16.27 10.07
C ASN A 470 17.83 -15.39 11.05
N GLY A 471 17.22 -14.36 11.63
CA GLY A 471 17.85 -13.43 12.56
C GLY A 471 18.65 -12.30 11.92
N LYS A 472 18.81 -12.29 10.58
CA LYS A 472 19.45 -11.18 9.88
C LYS A 472 18.56 -9.92 9.99
N GLU A 473 19.20 -8.79 10.29
CA GLU A 473 18.55 -7.48 10.29
C GLU A 473 19.11 -6.61 9.16
N GLN A 474 18.22 -5.96 8.42
CA GLN A 474 18.55 -4.91 7.48
C GLN A 474 18.09 -3.60 8.10
N VAL A 475 19.03 -2.76 8.54
CA VAL A 475 18.75 -1.42 9.08
C VAL A 475 18.90 -0.42 7.96
N ASN A 476 17.84 0.33 7.68
CA ASN A 476 17.85 1.36 6.67
C ASN A 476 18.42 2.66 7.26
N GLN A 477 19.43 3.19 6.59
CA GLN A 477 20.02 4.49 6.92
C GLN A 477 19.39 5.58 6.05
N PRO A 478 19.40 6.85 6.49
CA PRO A 478 18.99 7.97 5.63
C PRO A 478 19.75 7.96 4.30
N GLU A 479 19.01 7.94 3.20
CA GLU A 479 19.55 7.89 1.84
C GLU A 479 19.49 9.28 1.21
N ILE A 480 20.66 9.81 0.79
CA ILE A 480 20.75 11.05 0.04
C ILE A 480 20.56 10.74 -1.45
N VAL A 481 19.48 11.26 -2.02
CA VAL A 481 19.16 11.08 -3.46
C VAL A 481 19.81 12.16 -4.29
N ARG A 482 19.74 13.42 -3.86
CA ARG A 482 20.32 14.57 -4.55
C ARG A 482 20.95 15.52 -3.55
N PRO A 483 22.27 15.72 -3.56
CA PRO A 483 22.93 16.74 -2.75
C PRO A 483 22.95 18.10 -3.46
N ASN A 484 23.06 19.16 -2.68
CA ASN A 484 23.36 20.51 -3.16
C ASN A 484 22.37 21.05 -4.23
N ILE A 485 21.05 20.76 -4.06
CA ILE A 485 20.03 21.25 -5.00
C ILE A 485 19.85 22.77 -4.96
N VAL A 486 20.15 23.38 -3.82
CA VAL A 486 20.23 24.84 -3.63
C VAL A 486 21.42 25.17 -2.70
N LYS A 487 21.90 26.41 -2.77
CA LYS A 487 22.95 26.91 -1.85
C LYS A 487 22.40 27.00 -0.42
N PRO A 488 23.19 26.71 0.62
CA PRO A 488 22.75 26.75 2.02
C PRO A 488 22.13 28.08 2.47
N ASN A 489 22.65 29.21 1.99
CA ASN A 489 22.11 30.54 2.30
C ASN A 489 20.69 30.75 1.72
N VAL A 490 20.34 30.11 0.60
CA VAL A 490 19.00 30.16 0.02
C VAL A 490 17.98 29.53 0.97
N GLY A 491 18.32 28.38 1.56
CA GLY A 491 17.48 27.74 2.58
C GLY A 491 17.25 28.64 3.78
N ALA A 492 18.29 29.28 4.30
CA ALA A 492 18.21 30.20 5.45
C ALA A 492 17.36 31.45 5.12
N ASP A 493 17.58 32.07 3.97
CA ASP A 493 16.81 33.24 3.52
C ASP A 493 15.33 32.88 3.34
N LEU A 494 15.03 31.73 2.71
CA LEU A 494 13.66 31.27 2.53
C LEU A 494 12.97 30.98 3.89
N GLN A 495 13.68 30.36 4.85
CA GLN A 495 13.15 30.17 6.20
C GLN A 495 12.75 31.50 6.83
N ALA A 496 13.61 32.52 6.77
CA ALA A 496 13.33 33.86 7.29
C ALA A 496 12.08 34.49 6.64
N MET A 497 12.00 34.44 5.30
CA MET A 497 10.82 34.93 4.56
C MET A 497 9.54 34.20 4.95
N LEU A 498 9.59 32.87 5.15
CA LEU A 498 8.43 32.06 5.51
C LEU A 498 8.01 32.24 6.96
N ILE A 499 8.93 32.49 7.89
CA ILE A 499 8.59 32.85 9.28
C ILE A 499 7.85 34.19 9.28
N GLU A 500 8.32 35.18 8.52
CA GLU A 500 7.66 36.47 8.40
C GLU A 500 6.29 36.36 7.73
N ALA A 501 6.18 35.55 6.67
CA ALA A 501 4.92 35.30 5.97
C ALA A 501 3.91 34.60 6.89
N ALA A 502 4.34 33.59 7.65
CA ALA A 502 3.52 32.85 8.59
C ALA A 502 2.98 33.74 9.73
N GLY A 503 3.76 34.71 10.19
CA GLY A 503 3.36 35.67 11.21
C GLY A 503 2.13 36.51 10.85
N LYS A 504 1.83 36.68 9.56
CA LYS A 504 0.59 37.33 9.08
C LYS A 504 -0.61 36.38 9.01
N ILE A 505 -0.37 35.08 9.09
CA ILE A 505 -1.43 34.06 9.07
C ILE A 505 -1.84 33.79 10.51
N GLY A 506 -2.94 34.35 10.98
CA GLY A 506 -3.40 34.22 12.38
C GLY A 506 -3.64 32.79 12.86
N THR A 507 -3.65 31.82 11.95
CA THR A 507 -3.79 30.39 12.24
C THR A 507 -2.45 29.61 12.30
N VAL A 508 -1.30 30.28 12.17
CA VAL A 508 0.01 29.68 12.45
C VAL A 508 0.38 29.87 13.93
N PRO A 509 1.07 28.92 14.58
CA PRO A 509 1.47 29.10 15.98
C PRO A 509 2.38 30.32 16.17
N ALA A 510 2.21 30.98 17.31
CA ALA A 510 3.15 31.95 17.83
C ALA A 510 3.54 31.51 19.25
N ARG A 511 4.62 30.73 19.37
CA ARG A 511 5.11 30.20 20.64
C ARG A 511 6.55 30.68 20.82
N GLU A 512 6.80 31.39 21.90
CA GLU A 512 8.13 31.95 22.19
C GLU A 512 9.19 30.84 22.26
N GLY A 513 10.36 31.10 21.68
CA GLY A 513 11.45 30.13 21.64
C GLY A 513 11.34 29.10 20.51
N TYR A 514 10.34 29.18 19.62
CA TYR A 514 10.19 28.25 18.53
C TYR A 514 10.01 28.98 17.18
N ILE A 515 10.46 28.32 16.11
CA ILE A 515 10.29 28.82 14.76
C ILE A 515 9.15 28.08 14.05
N PHE A 516 8.30 28.85 13.37
CA PHE A 516 7.23 28.32 12.53
C PHE A 516 7.26 29.11 11.22
N GLY A 517 7.44 28.42 10.13
CA GLY A 517 7.40 29.03 8.80
C GLY A 517 6.52 28.21 7.87
N GLY A 518 5.87 28.86 6.93
CA GLY A 518 5.07 28.12 5.98
C GLY A 518 4.27 28.98 5.02
N LYS A 519 3.60 28.30 4.11
CA LYS A 519 2.82 28.91 3.03
C LYS A 519 1.48 28.20 2.89
N THR A 520 0.41 28.99 2.83
CA THR A 520 -0.93 28.53 2.45
C THR A 520 -1.01 28.36 0.93
N GLY A 521 -1.79 27.39 0.51
CA GLY A 521 -2.21 27.22 -0.87
C GLY A 521 -3.73 27.10 -0.97
N THR A 522 -4.22 27.46 -2.12
CA THR A 522 -5.61 27.28 -2.52
C THR A 522 -5.59 26.94 -4.00
N SER A 523 -6.22 25.87 -4.40
CA SER A 523 -6.40 25.49 -5.79
C SER A 523 -7.87 25.18 -6.05
N GLN A 524 -8.31 25.49 -7.25
CA GLN A 524 -9.62 25.08 -7.74
C GLN A 524 -9.54 23.65 -8.28
N VAL A 525 -10.65 22.96 -8.33
CA VAL A 525 -10.74 21.65 -8.98
C VAL A 525 -10.96 21.87 -10.47
N VAL A 526 -10.24 21.14 -11.29
CA VAL A 526 -10.47 21.11 -12.74
C VAL A 526 -11.65 20.16 -13.00
N GLY A 527 -12.69 20.64 -13.65
CA GLY A 527 -13.85 19.84 -14.03
C GLY A 527 -13.52 18.85 -15.16
N GLU A 528 -14.46 17.96 -15.46
CA GLU A 528 -14.32 16.97 -16.55
C GLU A 528 -14.13 17.64 -17.93
N ASP A 529 -14.57 18.88 -18.09
CA ASP A 529 -14.41 19.72 -19.28
C ASP A 529 -13.02 20.40 -19.36
N GLY A 530 -12.14 20.17 -18.39
CA GLY A 530 -10.83 20.80 -18.30
C GLY A 530 -10.85 22.27 -17.84
N VAL A 531 -12.01 22.78 -17.38
CA VAL A 531 -12.15 24.15 -16.87
C VAL A 531 -12.19 24.14 -15.34
N TYR A 532 -11.58 25.15 -14.71
CA TYR A 532 -11.64 25.32 -13.27
C TYR A 532 -13.07 25.57 -12.79
N THR A 533 -13.55 24.71 -11.88
CA THR A 533 -14.89 24.84 -11.31
C THR A 533 -14.94 25.97 -10.28
N LYS A 534 -16.10 26.62 -10.17
CA LYS A 534 -16.36 27.57 -9.08
C LYS A 534 -16.79 26.87 -7.79
N GLU A 535 -17.25 25.64 -7.92
CA GLU A 535 -17.67 24.77 -6.83
C GLU A 535 -16.57 23.77 -6.54
N GLY A 536 -16.19 23.69 -5.29
CA GLY A 536 -15.10 22.83 -4.85
C GLY A 536 -13.71 23.48 -4.98
N GLY A 537 -12.84 23.05 -4.13
CA GLY A 537 -11.47 23.55 -4.08
C GLY A 537 -10.65 22.77 -3.06
N ARG A 538 -9.36 23.09 -3.02
CA ARG A 538 -8.42 22.48 -2.09
C ARG A 538 -7.76 23.56 -1.25
N GLY A 539 -7.79 23.38 0.06
CA GLY A 539 -6.96 24.14 0.98
C GLY A 539 -5.69 23.36 1.29
N THR A 540 -4.52 23.95 1.05
CA THR A 540 -3.24 23.33 1.36
C THR A 540 -2.40 24.20 2.30
N PHE A 541 -1.52 23.55 3.07
CA PHE A 541 -0.49 24.20 3.84
C PHE A 541 0.80 23.39 3.80
N LEU A 542 1.91 24.08 3.56
CA LEU A 542 3.25 23.51 3.59
C LEU A 542 4.10 24.36 4.54
N GLY A 543 4.64 23.76 5.58
CA GLY A 543 5.39 24.48 6.57
C GLY A 543 6.33 23.63 7.39
N PHE A 544 7.12 24.30 8.23
CA PHE A 544 8.07 23.68 9.13
C PHE A 544 7.95 24.25 10.53
N LEU A 545 8.42 23.47 11.49
CA LEU A 545 8.56 23.85 12.89
C LEU A 545 9.90 23.36 13.44
N GLY A 546 10.36 24.00 14.52
CA GLY A 546 11.56 23.59 15.27
C GLY A 546 11.95 24.59 16.35
N GLY A 547 13.06 24.31 17.02
CA GLY A 547 13.72 25.24 17.93
C GLY A 547 14.70 26.14 17.16
N ASP A 548 16.00 25.85 17.23
CA ASP A 548 17.03 26.61 16.51
C ASP A 548 17.00 26.39 14.97
N LYS A 549 16.52 25.25 14.52
CA LYS A 549 16.43 24.84 13.11
C LYS A 549 15.14 24.05 12.84
N PRO A 550 14.71 23.93 11.57
CA PRO A 550 13.60 23.06 11.22
C PRO A 550 13.86 21.60 11.63
N GLU A 551 12.94 21.05 12.41
CA GLU A 551 12.98 19.65 12.86
C GLU A 551 11.91 18.80 12.19
N TYR A 552 10.76 19.39 11.87
CA TYR A 552 9.68 18.75 11.15
C TYR A 552 9.13 19.64 10.05
N VAL A 553 8.78 19.00 8.95
CA VAL A 553 8.01 19.55 7.83
C VAL A 553 6.66 18.88 7.82
N MET A 554 5.61 19.66 7.57
CA MET A 554 4.27 19.16 7.34
C MET A 554 3.72 19.69 6.03
N MET A 555 3.12 18.79 5.23
CA MET A 555 2.27 19.16 4.11
C MET A 555 0.88 18.60 4.32
N ILE A 556 -0.13 19.48 4.22
CA ILE A 556 -1.51 19.20 4.56
C ILE A 556 -2.39 19.61 3.38
N LYS A 557 -3.41 18.81 3.09
CA LYS A 557 -4.40 19.07 2.05
C LYS A 557 -5.79 18.75 2.60
N VAL A 558 -6.75 19.65 2.37
CA VAL A 558 -8.19 19.48 2.67
C VAL A 558 -8.97 19.63 1.39
N GLU A 559 -9.75 18.63 1.02
CA GLU A 559 -10.49 18.54 -0.23
C GLU A 559 -11.93 19.02 -0.07
N ASN A 560 -12.38 19.89 -0.96
CA ASN A 560 -13.76 20.34 -1.07
C ASN A 560 -14.41 20.77 0.26
N PRO A 561 -13.79 21.63 1.08
CA PRO A 561 -14.43 22.12 2.29
C PRO A 561 -15.64 22.98 1.92
N LYS A 562 -16.74 22.81 2.68
CA LYS A 562 -18.02 23.50 2.46
C LYS A 562 -18.16 24.75 3.33
N ILE A 563 -17.06 25.43 3.59
CA ILE A 563 -17.01 26.70 4.32
C ILE A 563 -16.74 27.86 3.36
N ASP A 564 -17.19 29.06 3.72
CA ASP A 564 -16.88 30.27 2.95
C ASP A 564 -15.37 30.48 2.87
N GLY A 565 -14.83 30.54 1.64
CA GLY A 565 -13.42 30.76 1.40
C GLY A 565 -12.54 29.54 1.72
N PHE A 566 -12.69 28.44 1.01
CA PHE A 566 -11.92 27.18 1.10
C PHE A 566 -10.38 27.33 1.08
N ALA A 567 -9.89 28.49 1.47
CA ALA A 567 -8.47 28.81 1.51
C ALA A 567 -7.72 27.96 2.55
N GLY A 568 -6.49 27.55 2.21
CA GLY A 568 -5.63 26.79 3.09
C GLY A 568 -5.37 27.45 4.46
N GLY A 569 -5.51 28.77 4.57
CA GLY A 569 -5.46 29.50 5.82
C GLY A 569 -6.58 29.18 6.79
N GLN A 570 -7.76 28.76 6.30
CA GLN A 570 -8.94 28.45 7.12
C GLN A 570 -9.08 26.93 7.36
N THR A 571 -8.47 26.11 6.55
CA THR A 571 -8.63 24.65 6.57
C THR A 571 -7.35 23.90 6.97
N ALA A 572 -6.30 24.00 6.17
CA ALA A 572 -5.04 23.25 6.39
C ALA A 572 -4.12 23.90 7.43
N SER A 573 -4.08 25.24 7.53
CA SER A 573 -3.22 25.94 8.49
C SER A 573 -3.61 25.67 9.96
N PRO A 574 -4.90 25.57 10.34
CA PRO A 574 -5.27 25.14 11.70
C PRO A 574 -4.74 23.76 12.09
N VAL A 575 -4.71 22.79 11.15
CA VAL A 575 -4.11 21.46 11.35
C VAL A 575 -2.62 21.62 11.68
N PHE A 576 -1.88 22.41 10.88
CA PHE A 576 -0.48 22.70 11.13
C PHE A 576 -0.27 23.31 12.53
N LYS A 577 -1.11 24.28 12.93
CA LYS A 577 -1.04 24.93 14.25
C LYS A 577 -1.20 23.92 15.39
N GLN A 578 -2.23 23.08 15.31
CA GLN A 578 -2.52 22.11 16.35
C GLN A 578 -1.39 21.08 16.46
N MET A 579 -1.02 20.47 15.32
CA MET A 579 0.03 19.46 15.29
C MET A 579 1.40 20.02 15.71
N SER A 580 1.74 21.25 15.29
CA SER A 580 3.01 21.86 15.67
C SER A 580 3.16 22.04 17.17
N ASN A 581 2.14 22.60 17.85
CA ASN A 581 2.16 22.75 19.30
C ASN A 581 2.23 21.39 20.01
N TRP A 582 1.46 20.44 19.53
CA TRP A 582 1.42 19.09 20.09
C TRP A 582 2.77 18.36 19.94
N LEU A 583 3.42 18.44 18.76
CA LEU A 583 4.72 17.82 18.50
C LEU A 583 5.83 18.41 19.40
N ILE A 584 5.83 19.73 19.62
CA ILE A 584 6.77 20.38 20.53
C ILE A 584 6.68 19.77 21.92
N ASP A 585 5.47 19.61 22.44
CA ASP A 585 5.24 19.07 23.77
C ASP A 585 5.54 17.56 23.85
N TYR A 586 5.15 16.81 22.84
CA TYR A 586 5.32 15.37 22.77
C TYR A 586 6.80 14.96 22.65
N TYR A 587 7.53 15.55 21.69
CA TYR A 587 8.96 15.27 21.50
C TYR A 587 9.87 16.10 22.40
N LYS A 588 9.30 17.02 23.21
CA LYS A 588 10.06 17.95 24.08
C LYS A 588 11.13 18.68 23.28
N ILE A 589 10.74 19.21 22.12
CA ILE A 589 11.65 19.98 21.26
C ILE A 589 12.24 21.13 22.11
N PRO A 590 13.58 21.28 22.15
CA PRO A 590 14.17 22.36 22.93
C PRO A 590 13.89 23.71 22.26
N PRO A 591 13.56 24.74 23.03
CA PRO A 591 13.38 26.08 22.48
C PRO A 591 14.71 26.64 21.95
N LYS A 592 14.60 27.60 21.06
CA LYS A 592 15.74 28.34 20.51
C LYS A 592 16.54 28.97 21.69
N LYS A 593 17.86 28.80 21.62
CA LYS A 593 18.80 29.37 22.61
C LYS A 593 18.95 30.87 22.48
#